data_25a76e5aa078ec564522ee374cb8d822
#
_entry.id   25a76e5aa078ec564522ee374cb8d822
#
_cell.length_a   1.000
_cell.length_b   1.000
_cell.length_c   1.000
_cell.angle_alpha   90.00
_cell.angle_beta   90.00
_cell.angle_gamma   90.00
#
_symmetry.space_group_name_H-M   'P 1'
#
loop_
_entity.id
_entity.type
_entity.pdbx_description
1 polymer ?
#
loop_
_entity_poly.entity_id
_entity_poly.type
_entity_poly.pdbx_seq_one_letter_code
_entity_poly.pdbx_strand_id
1 'polypeptide(L)'
;EGTVRERDSKNAKLPTGEIEVVPGKIEVLGRCQHSELPFQINRSREADETQRLKYRYLDLRNPAVKNNIVLRCQVVAALRAAMTEHGFLEITTPILTASSPEGARDYLVPARKHPGKFYALPQAPQQFKQLLMTSGFDRYFQIAPCFRDEDARGDRSPGEFYQLDMEMAFATQEDVFAVLEDVLPPIFAKFGTYDVASAAPFRRIPYNTALETYGSDKPDLRIDLTCKNVSKLFENSEFEPLRGQTVKMVDISDCTLTRKQVEKLLSDCEVQSGSKAYWFKVDEKGELAGGIAKFVTDLRPQLEQVLTLAPNTLVVVAAGASATKSAGVLIKTFGAACAGHMDQERYEFCWIVDFPMYEIGDESGELEFCHNPFSMPSGGLEVLLKAERGEIDPLTITADQYDLVCNGVELSSGAVRNHDPEIMVK
;
A
#
# COMPACT_ATOMS: atom_id res chain seq x y z
N GLU A 1 50.62 7.60 10.04
CA GLU A 1 51.28 7.88 8.73
C GLU A 1 51.86 6.56 8.21
N GLY A 2 51.81 6.35 6.89
CA GLY A 2 52.30 5.14 6.27
C GLY A 2 52.48 5.29 4.76
N THR A 3 53.11 4.30 4.14
CA THR A 3 53.34 4.23 2.69
C THR A 3 52.37 3.21 2.08
N VAL A 4 51.70 3.62 1.02
CA VAL A 4 50.85 2.71 0.23
C VAL A 4 51.75 1.91 -0.70
N ARG A 5 51.59 0.57 -0.71
CA ARG A 5 52.32 -0.30 -1.66
C ARG A 5 51.34 -1.35 -2.24
N GLU A 6 51.77 -1.99 -3.31
CA GLU A 6 51.09 -3.15 -3.88
C GLU A 6 51.22 -4.33 -2.90
N ARG A 7 50.14 -5.10 -2.71
CA ARG A 7 50.15 -6.30 -1.86
C ARG A 7 50.84 -7.44 -2.57
N ASP A 8 51.70 -8.15 -1.85
CA ASP A 8 52.29 -9.40 -2.31
C ASP A 8 51.25 -10.48 -2.61
N SER A 9 50.18 -10.51 -1.77
CA SER A 9 49.03 -11.39 -1.95
C SER A 9 47.77 -10.58 -2.12
N LYS A 10 47.32 -10.43 -3.36
CA LYS A 10 46.09 -9.69 -3.71
C LYS A 10 44.83 -10.39 -3.18
N ASN A 11 43.87 -9.62 -2.66
CA ASN A 11 42.59 -10.13 -2.13
C ASN A 11 41.43 -9.53 -2.92
N ALA A 12 40.93 -10.26 -3.92
CA ALA A 12 39.78 -9.83 -4.75
C ALA A 12 38.46 -9.64 -3.98
N LYS A 13 38.36 -10.08 -2.72
CA LYS A 13 37.19 -9.87 -1.87
C LYS A 13 37.13 -8.50 -1.21
N LEU A 14 38.20 -7.71 -1.30
CA LEU A 14 38.27 -6.36 -0.74
C LEU A 14 38.32 -5.33 -1.87
N PRO A 15 37.57 -4.20 -1.77
CA PRO A 15 37.58 -3.15 -2.75
C PRO A 15 38.99 -2.55 -3.03
N THR A 16 39.88 -2.56 -1.98
CA THR A 16 41.25 -2.10 -2.03
C THR A 16 42.25 -3.25 -1.87
N GLY A 17 41.86 -4.45 -2.26
CA GLY A 17 42.61 -5.68 -1.99
C GLY A 17 43.91 -5.84 -2.78
N GLU A 18 44.19 -4.94 -3.73
CA GLU A 18 45.46 -4.89 -4.48
C GLU A 18 46.55 -4.12 -3.79
N ILE A 19 46.17 -3.25 -2.83
CA ILE A 19 47.14 -2.38 -2.13
C ILE A 19 47.05 -2.61 -0.62
N GLU A 20 48.12 -2.24 0.08
CA GLU A 20 48.19 -2.19 1.54
C GLU A 20 48.94 -0.97 2.03
N VAL A 21 48.70 -0.57 3.27
CA VAL A 21 49.44 0.52 3.92
C VAL A 21 50.45 -0.05 4.88
N VAL A 22 51.71 0.22 4.65
CA VAL A 22 52.79 -0.11 5.60
C VAL A 22 52.92 1.06 6.58
N PRO A 23 52.61 0.88 7.87
CA PRO A 23 52.64 1.95 8.83
C PRO A 23 54.09 2.32 9.19
N GLY A 24 54.43 3.60 9.04
CA GLY A 24 55.70 4.16 9.55
C GLY A 24 55.55 4.74 10.97
N LYS A 25 54.37 5.33 11.23
CA LYS A 25 54.04 5.87 12.57
C LYS A 25 52.58 5.56 12.90
N ILE A 26 52.34 5.08 14.12
CA ILE A 26 51.00 4.84 14.66
C ILE A 26 50.82 5.71 15.91
N GLU A 27 49.78 6.55 15.87
CA GLU A 27 49.38 7.37 17.03
C GLU A 27 47.97 6.95 17.44
N VAL A 28 47.79 6.64 18.71
CA VAL A 28 46.48 6.29 19.27
C VAL A 28 45.79 7.57 19.70
N LEU A 29 44.81 8.03 18.91
CA LEU A 29 44.02 9.24 19.15
C LEU A 29 43.00 9.06 20.27
N GLY A 30 42.50 7.84 20.47
CA GLY A 30 41.59 7.49 21.54
C GLY A 30 41.59 5.98 21.78
N ARG A 31 41.55 5.60 23.04
CA ARG A 31 41.48 4.18 23.45
C ARG A 31 40.04 3.74 23.59
N CYS A 32 39.71 2.56 23.10
CA CYS A 32 38.44 1.93 23.44
C CYS A 32 38.41 1.58 24.94
N GLN A 33 37.36 2.02 25.62
CA GLN A 33 37.19 1.76 27.05
C GLN A 33 36.57 0.37 27.33
N HIS A 34 35.97 -0.26 26.32
CA HIS A 34 35.32 -1.56 26.41
C HIS A 34 36.14 -2.61 25.65
N SER A 35 36.34 -3.77 26.24
CA SER A 35 37.05 -4.89 25.61
C SER A 35 36.20 -5.57 24.52
N GLU A 36 34.88 -5.48 24.62
CA GLU A 36 33.95 -6.13 23.72
C GLU A 36 32.88 -5.15 23.23
N LEU A 37 32.45 -5.34 21.98
CA LEU A 37 31.29 -4.65 21.40
C LEU A 37 30.01 -5.40 21.78
N PRO A 38 28.85 -4.71 21.90
CA PRO A 38 27.58 -5.36 22.24
C PRO A 38 27.14 -6.40 21.19
N PHE A 39 27.63 -6.29 19.96
CA PHE A 39 27.50 -7.24 18.87
C PHE A 39 28.60 -7.04 17.83
N GLN A 40 28.84 -8.06 17.00
CA GLN A 40 29.73 -7.93 15.85
C GLN A 40 29.11 -7.04 14.76
N ILE A 41 29.81 -5.99 14.34
CA ILE A 41 29.29 -4.98 13.39
C ILE A 41 28.81 -5.60 12.08
N ASN A 42 29.60 -6.48 11.48
CA ASN A 42 29.27 -7.16 10.22
C ASN A 42 28.11 -8.18 10.33
N ARG A 43 27.74 -8.56 11.54
CA ARG A 43 26.63 -9.46 11.85
C ARG A 43 25.55 -8.78 12.70
N SER A 44 25.53 -7.47 12.75
CA SER A 44 24.58 -6.72 13.59
C SER A 44 23.12 -7.07 13.32
N ARG A 45 22.77 -7.43 12.08
CA ARG A 45 21.40 -7.84 11.70
C ARG A 45 20.91 -9.13 12.39
N GLU A 46 21.83 -9.94 12.93
CA GLU A 46 21.53 -11.16 13.68
C GLU A 46 21.35 -10.88 15.19
N ALA A 47 21.73 -9.69 15.64
CA ALA A 47 21.59 -9.28 17.02
C ALA A 47 20.14 -8.88 17.34
N ASP A 48 19.79 -8.96 18.65
CA ASP A 48 18.50 -8.51 19.16
C ASP A 48 18.21 -7.05 18.79
N GLU A 49 16.97 -6.76 18.37
CA GLU A 49 16.57 -5.44 17.91
C GLU A 49 16.76 -4.36 18.98
N THR A 50 16.46 -4.66 20.24
CA THR A 50 16.64 -3.74 21.35
C THR A 50 18.10 -3.31 21.49
N GLN A 51 19.04 -4.25 21.32
CA GLN A 51 20.48 -3.96 21.36
C GLN A 51 20.91 -3.13 20.15
N ARG A 52 20.39 -3.44 18.96
CA ARG A 52 20.67 -2.69 17.74
C ARG A 52 20.15 -1.25 17.83
N LEU A 53 18.96 -1.03 18.37
CA LEU A 53 18.39 0.30 18.58
C LEU A 53 19.15 1.09 19.64
N LYS A 54 19.54 0.45 20.76
CA LYS A 54 20.34 1.07 21.83
C LYS A 54 21.72 1.52 21.33
N TYR A 55 22.36 0.73 20.49
CA TYR A 55 23.68 1.02 19.91
C TYR A 55 23.58 1.28 18.40
N ARG A 56 22.60 2.07 17.98
CA ARG A 56 22.29 2.32 16.57
C ARG A 56 23.48 2.83 15.76
N TYR A 57 24.34 3.63 16.36
CA TYR A 57 25.57 4.13 15.72
C TYR A 57 26.58 3.02 15.38
N LEU A 58 26.56 1.89 16.10
CA LEU A 58 27.36 0.70 15.76
C LEU A 58 26.65 -0.13 14.67
N ASP A 59 25.34 -0.32 14.78
CA ASP A 59 24.53 -1.04 13.79
C ASP A 59 24.64 -0.38 12.40
N LEU A 60 24.62 0.95 12.34
CA LEU A 60 24.79 1.71 11.10
C LEU A 60 26.19 1.60 10.46
N ARG A 61 27.17 1.02 11.15
CA ARG A 61 28.47 0.68 10.54
C ARG A 61 28.40 -0.60 9.71
N ASN A 62 27.37 -1.43 9.85
CA ASN A 62 27.10 -2.55 8.96
C ASN A 62 26.73 -2.01 7.57
N PRO A 63 27.45 -2.38 6.50
CA PRO A 63 27.20 -1.85 5.16
C PRO A 63 25.76 -2.07 4.69
N ALA A 64 25.16 -3.23 4.97
CA ALA A 64 23.78 -3.53 4.57
C ALA A 64 22.75 -2.62 5.25
N VAL A 65 22.99 -2.27 6.53
CA VAL A 65 22.12 -1.35 7.29
C VAL A 65 22.33 0.09 6.82
N LYS A 66 23.61 0.50 6.65
CA LYS A 66 23.99 1.83 6.17
C LYS A 66 23.43 2.11 4.78
N ASN A 67 23.50 1.13 3.88
CA ASN A 67 23.06 1.29 2.50
C ASN A 67 21.55 1.62 2.40
N ASN A 68 20.71 1.15 3.32
CA ASN A 68 19.30 1.54 3.35
C ASN A 68 19.12 3.05 3.60
N ILE A 69 19.94 3.63 4.49
CA ILE A 69 19.90 5.08 4.74
C ILE A 69 20.43 5.86 3.52
N VAL A 70 21.52 5.37 2.92
CA VAL A 70 22.07 5.99 1.70
C VAL A 70 21.06 5.94 0.56
N LEU A 71 20.41 4.79 0.34
CA LEU A 71 19.37 4.62 -0.67
C LEU A 71 18.21 5.62 -0.44
N ARG A 72 17.71 5.72 0.79
CA ARG A 72 16.66 6.69 1.15
C ARG A 72 17.08 8.12 0.80
N CYS A 73 18.32 8.51 1.15
CA CYS A 73 18.83 9.86 0.80
C CYS A 73 18.87 10.09 -0.71
N GLN A 74 19.28 9.09 -1.49
CA GLN A 74 19.35 9.18 -2.95
C GLN A 74 17.96 9.25 -3.58
N VAL A 75 16.99 8.45 -3.10
CA VAL A 75 15.60 8.49 -3.55
C VAL A 75 14.98 9.86 -3.28
N VAL A 76 15.15 10.40 -2.05
CA VAL A 76 14.64 11.74 -1.71
C VAL A 76 15.26 12.83 -2.57
N ALA A 77 16.55 12.76 -2.84
CA ALA A 77 17.23 13.73 -3.72
C ALA A 77 16.69 13.66 -5.16
N ALA A 78 16.45 12.45 -5.68
CA ALA A 78 15.88 12.26 -7.01
C ALA A 78 14.43 12.75 -7.09
N LEU A 79 13.61 12.49 -6.08
CA LEU A 79 12.23 13.01 -6.00
C LEU A 79 12.21 14.54 -6.01
N ARG A 80 13.08 15.20 -5.21
CA ARG A 80 13.20 16.67 -5.23
C ARG A 80 13.56 17.22 -6.61
N ALA A 81 14.51 16.60 -7.28
CA ALA A 81 14.91 17.01 -8.62
C ALA A 81 13.73 16.89 -9.60
N ALA A 82 13.07 15.73 -9.64
CA ALA A 82 11.93 15.50 -10.51
C ALA A 82 10.77 16.48 -10.25
N MET A 83 10.40 16.70 -8.99
CA MET A 83 9.33 17.66 -8.64
C MET A 83 9.70 19.09 -9.06
N THR A 84 10.97 19.50 -8.90
CA THR A 84 11.44 20.82 -9.32
C THR A 84 11.39 20.96 -10.84
N GLU A 85 11.78 19.93 -11.59
CA GLU A 85 11.68 19.89 -13.06
C GLU A 85 10.24 20.02 -13.56
N HIS A 86 9.26 19.52 -12.80
CA HIS A 86 7.83 19.69 -13.05
C HIS A 86 7.28 21.06 -12.57
N GLY A 87 8.13 21.97 -12.15
CA GLY A 87 7.76 23.34 -11.76
C GLY A 87 7.16 23.46 -10.37
N PHE A 88 7.35 22.47 -9.50
CA PHE A 88 6.92 22.56 -8.11
C PHE A 88 7.96 23.29 -7.27
N LEU A 89 7.48 24.09 -6.30
CA LEU A 89 8.28 24.76 -5.30
C LEU A 89 8.30 23.94 -4.00
N GLU A 90 9.49 23.64 -3.47
CA GLU A 90 9.61 23.02 -2.14
C GLU A 90 9.42 24.08 -1.07
N ILE A 91 8.31 24.01 -0.31
CA ILE A 91 8.00 24.96 0.74
C ILE A 91 7.82 24.22 2.06
N THR A 92 8.66 24.54 3.04
CA THR A 92 8.60 23.95 4.38
C THR A 92 7.50 24.60 5.21
N THR A 93 6.64 23.80 5.82
CA THR A 93 5.55 24.22 6.66
C THR A 93 5.89 24.10 8.17
N PRO A 94 5.20 24.82 9.07
CA PRO A 94 5.45 24.73 10.51
C PRO A 94 5.24 23.34 11.08
N ILE A 95 6.12 22.95 12.02
CA ILE A 95 6.01 21.68 12.79
C ILE A 95 5.22 21.88 14.09
N LEU A 96 5.42 23.00 14.81
CA LEU A 96 4.61 23.34 15.96
C LEU A 96 3.36 24.10 15.48
N THR A 97 2.21 23.42 15.48
CA THR A 97 0.97 23.92 14.91
C THR A 97 -0.20 23.72 15.87
N ALA A 98 -1.39 24.07 15.46
CA ALA A 98 -2.62 23.69 16.13
C ALA A 98 -3.06 22.29 15.73
N SER A 99 -3.90 21.64 16.53
CA SER A 99 -4.59 20.42 16.15
C SER A 99 -5.34 20.57 14.84
N SER A 100 -5.31 19.57 13.99
CA SER A 100 -6.04 19.53 12.73
C SER A 100 -6.96 18.30 12.67
N PRO A 101 -8.11 18.38 11.98
CA PRO A 101 -9.09 17.31 11.92
C PRO A 101 -8.71 16.23 10.87
N GLU A 102 -7.50 15.70 10.94
CA GLU A 102 -6.98 14.72 9.97
C GLU A 102 -7.37 13.26 10.29
N GLY A 103 -8.07 13.03 11.42
CA GLY A 103 -8.60 11.73 11.80
C GLY A 103 -7.70 10.90 12.73
N ALA A 104 -6.38 11.10 12.76
CA ALA A 104 -5.49 10.45 13.72
C ALA A 104 -5.43 11.22 15.06
N ARG A 105 -4.84 10.60 16.10
CA ARG A 105 -4.54 11.30 17.35
C ARG A 105 -3.29 12.15 17.20
N ASP A 106 -3.32 13.35 17.81
CA ASP A 106 -2.20 14.28 17.79
C ASP A 106 -1.16 13.94 18.83
N TYR A 107 0.12 14.10 18.48
CA TYR A 107 1.18 14.31 19.47
C TYR A 107 1.13 15.74 19.98
N LEU A 108 1.01 15.93 21.30
CA LEU A 108 0.86 17.24 21.92
C LEU A 108 2.16 17.71 22.56
N VAL A 109 2.50 18.99 22.33
CA VAL A 109 3.65 19.66 22.95
C VAL A 109 3.14 20.79 23.86
N PRO A 110 3.40 20.74 25.19
CA PRO A 110 2.97 21.79 26.12
C PRO A 110 3.54 23.17 25.77
N ALA A 111 2.68 24.18 25.72
CA ALA A 111 3.07 25.55 25.42
C ALA A 111 3.52 26.29 26.70
N ARG A 112 4.83 26.36 26.96
CA ARG A 112 5.38 27.00 28.15
C ARG A 112 4.92 28.47 28.33
N LYS A 113 4.77 29.23 27.24
CA LYS A 113 4.35 30.64 27.25
C LYS A 113 2.84 30.83 27.44
N HIS A 114 2.08 29.77 27.29
CA HIS A 114 0.61 29.78 27.40
C HIS A 114 0.15 28.60 28.25
N PRO A 115 0.16 28.74 29.60
CA PRO A 115 -0.26 27.67 30.52
C PRO A 115 -1.65 27.13 30.17
N GLY A 116 -1.78 25.79 30.16
CA GLY A 116 -3.00 25.08 29.79
C GLY A 116 -3.26 24.95 28.28
N LYS A 117 -2.34 25.47 27.43
CA LYS A 117 -2.41 25.27 25.98
C LYS A 117 -1.30 24.36 25.46
N PHE A 118 -1.55 23.76 24.31
CA PHE A 118 -0.65 22.83 23.65
C PHE A 118 -0.49 23.21 22.17
N TYR A 119 0.68 22.92 21.63
CA TYR A 119 0.87 22.74 20.20
C TYR A 119 0.62 21.29 19.85
N ALA A 120 0.17 21.02 18.62
CA ALA A 120 0.16 19.70 18.03
C ALA A 120 1.31 19.55 17.03
N LEU A 121 1.84 18.33 16.86
CA LEU A 121 2.68 17.99 15.73
C LEU A 121 1.81 17.68 14.52
N PRO A 122 2.20 18.05 13.28
CA PRO A 122 1.32 17.93 12.12
C PRO A 122 1.13 16.46 11.72
N GLN A 123 -0.11 16.05 11.54
CA GLN A 123 -0.46 14.75 10.96
C GLN A 123 -0.18 14.73 9.44
N ALA A 124 -0.38 15.86 8.78
CA ALA A 124 -0.03 16.20 7.41
C ALA A 124 -0.07 17.74 7.27
N PRO A 125 0.59 18.37 6.28
CA PRO A 125 0.57 19.81 6.09
C PRO A 125 -0.68 20.32 5.34
N GLN A 126 -1.83 19.64 5.46
CA GLN A 126 -3.02 19.87 4.62
C GLN A 126 -3.52 21.32 4.64
N GLN A 127 -3.71 21.91 5.81
CA GLN A 127 -4.20 23.28 5.91
C GLN A 127 -3.20 24.30 5.32
N PHE A 128 -1.91 24.08 5.56
CA PHE A 128 -0.86 24.98 5.06
C PHE A 128 -0.76 24.94 3.54
N LYS A 129 -0.79 23.76 2.93
CA LYS A 129 -0.70 23.67 1.47
C LYS A 129 -1.92 24.26 0.78
N GLN A 130 -3.12 24.15 1.34
CA GLN A 130 -4.31 24.80 0.83
C GLN A 130 -4.20 26.33 0.92
N LEU A 131 -3.65 26.88 2.04
CA LEU A 131 -3.37 28.30 2.17
C LEU A 131 -2.32 28.79 1.17
N LEU A 132 -1.33 27.96 0.84
CA LEU A 132 -0.36 28.27 -0.21
C LEU A 132 -1.02 28.39 -1.58
N MET A 133 -1.94 27.47 -1.93
CA MET A 133 -2.72 27.57 -3.17
C MET A 133 -3.52 28.88 -3.22
N THR A 134 -4.21 29.22 -2.13
CA THR A 134 -4.96 30.50 -1.99
C THR A 134 -4.03 31.72 -2.07
N SER A 135 -2.77 31.58 -1.68
CA SER A 135 -1.76 32.63 -1.74
C SER A 135 -1.09 32.81 -3.11
N GLY A 136 -1.50 32.02 -4.12
CA GLY A 136 -1.01 32.11 -5.49
C GLY A 136 0.24 31.28 -5.78
N PHE A 137 0.51 30.24 -4.97
CA PHE A 137 1.51 29.23 -5.30
C PHE A 137 0.82 28.09 -6.07
N ASP A 138 1.03 28.02 -7.36
CA ASP A 138 0.30 27.09 -8.22
C ASP A 138 0.71 25.63 -8.04
N ARG A 139 1.97 25.38 -7.65
CA ARG A 139 2.54 24.04 -7.47
C ARG A 139 3.45 24.01 -6.25
N TYR A 140 3.03 23.29 -5.25
CA TYR A 140 3.77 23.08 -4.01
C TYR A 140 4.17 21.61 -3.85
N PHE A 141 5.32 21.36 -3.27
CA PHE A 141 5.64 20.07 -2.67
C PHE A 141 6.51 20.24 -1.42
N GLN A 142 6.58 19.19 -0.64
CA GLN A 142 7.45 19.07 0.53
C GLN A 142 7.74 17.59 0.81
N ILE A 143 8.96 17.28 1.26
CA ILE A 143 9.22 16.02 1.97
C ILE A 143 8.79 16.25 3.43
N ALA A 144 7.52 16.09 3.67
CA ALA A 144 6.85 16.51 4.90
C ALA A 144 7.01 15.51 6.05
N PRO A 145 7.53 15.91 7.22
CA PRO A 145 7.44 15.09 8.40
C PRO A 145 5.99 15.06 8.90
N CYS A 146 5.48 13.86 9.13
CA CYS A 146 4.12 13.60 9.60
C CYS A 146 4.16 12.78 10.89
N PHE A 147 3.25 13.10 11.80
CA PHE A 147 3.19 12.51 13.14
C PHE A 147 1.77 12.05 13.44
N ARG A 148 1.60 10.77 13.77
CA ARG A 148 0.30 10.20 14.13
C ARG A 148 0.46 9.30 15.35
N ASP A 149 -0.23 9.63 16.44
CA ASP A 149 -0.21 8.86 17.69
C ASP A 149 -1.18 7.68 17.58
N GLU A 150 -0.80 6.73 16.75
CA GLU A 150 -1.53 5.50 16.48
C GLU A 150 -0.62 4.30 16.73
N ASP A 151 -1.21 3.10 16.77
CA ASP A 151 -0.45 1.86 16.88
C ASP A 151 0.53 1.72 15.71
N ALA A 152 1.81 1.69 16.04
CA ALA A 152 2.87 1.62 15.05
C ALA A 152 2.77 0.34 14.22
N ARG A 153 2.71 0.50 12.90
CA ARG A 153 2.88 -0.60 11.95
C ARG A 153 4.37 -0.68 11.60
N GLY A 154 5.06 -1.67 12.15
CA GLY A 154 6.52 -1.79 12.04
C GLY A 154 7.08 -1.90 10.63
N ASP A 155 6.23 -2.21 9.65
CA ASP A 155 6.56 -2.30 8.22
C ASP A 155 6.31 -1.00 7.43
N ARG A 156 5.57 -0.02 7.96
CA ARG A 156 5.14 1.16 7.20
C ARG A 156 5.19 2.48 7.93
N SER A 157 4.57 2.56 9.10
CA SER A 157 4.29 3.84 9.77
C SER A 157 4.58 3.75 11.26
N PRO A 158 5.79 4.16 11.69
CA PRO A 158 6.20 4.07 13.10
C PRO A 158 5.71 5.26 13.96
N GLY A 159 4.61 5.93 13.60
CA GLY A 159 4.12 7.13 14.31
C GLY A 159 4.77 8.44 13.84
N GLU A 160 6.03 8.41 13.41
CA GLU A 160 6.72 9.49 12.69
C GLU A 160 7.17 8.96 11.32
N PHE A 161 6.74 9.61 10.23
CA PHE A 161 7.09 9.22 8.87
C PHE A 161 7.18 10.45 7.97
N TYR A 162 7.62 10.24 6.72
CA TYR A 162 7.76 11.32 5.75
C TYR A 162 6.92 11.03 4.53
N GLN A 163 6.24 12.06 4.02
CA GLN A 163 5.50 12.03 2.78
C GLN A 163 6.18 12.91 1.73
N LEU A 164 6.20 12.46 0.47
CA LEU A 164 6.23 13.39 -0.65
C LEU A 164 4.82 13.95 -0.73
N ASP A 165 4.64 15.12 -0.14
CA ASP A 165 3.36 15.83 -0.13
C ASP A 165 3.35 16.89 -1.24
N MET A 166 2.26 16.99 -2.00
CA MET A 166 2.13 17.93 -3.10
C MET A 166 0.71 18.48 -3.19
N GLU A 167 0.60 19.68 -3.74
CA GLU A 167 -0.68 20.33 -4.04
C GLU A 167 -0.55 21.12 -5.34
N MET A 168 -1.62 21.13 -6.15
CA MET A 168 -1.71 21.86 -7.41
C MET A 168 -2.98 22.71 -7.43
N ALA A 169 -2.85 23.99 -7.80
CA ALA A 169 -3.98 24.87 -8.05
C ALA A 169 -4.50 24.67 -9.49
N PHE A 170 -5.81 24.90 -9.68
CA PHE A 170 -6.47 24.83 -11.00
C PHE A 170 -6.27 23.51 -11.75
N ALA A 171 -6.09 22.42 -11.02
CA ALA A 171 -5.77 21.10 -11.57
C ALA A 171 -6.97 20.15 -11.45
N THR A 172 -7.10 19.29 -12.44
CA THR A 172 -7.96 18.09 -12.42
C THR A 172 -7.19 16.92 -11.80
N GLN A 173 -7.90 15.83 -11.51
CA GLN A 173 -7.21 14.60 -11.07
C GLN A 173 -6.25 14.05 -12.13
N GLU A 174 -6.58 14.18 -13.43
CA GLU A 174 -5.70 13.73 -14.52
C GLU A 174 -4.39 14.54 -14.59
N ASP A 175 -4.42 15.82 -14.23
CA ASP A 175 -3.18 16.62 -14.13
C ASP A 175 -2.26 16.11 -13.03
N VAL A 176 -2.83 15.70 -11.89
CA VAL A 176 -2.07 15.06 -10.79
C VAL A 176 -1.53 13.70 -11.23
N PHE A 177 -2.34 12.90 -11.91
CA PHE A 177 -1.92 11.59 -12.42
C PHE A 177 -0.74 11.73 -13.38
N ALA A 178 -0.81 12.66 -14.33
CA ALA A 178 0.27 12.90 -15.29
C ALA A 178 1.60 13.22 -14.61
N VAL A 179 1.60 14.03 -13.55
CA VAL A 179 2.82 14.33 -12.78
C VAL A 179 3.39 13.08 -12.12
N LEU A 180 2.57 12.28 -11.44
CA LEU A 180 3.06 11.11 -10.73
C LEU A 180 3.45 9.97 -11.69
N GLU A 181 2.77 9.84 -12.82
CA GLU A 181 3.12 8.89 -13.88
C GLU A 181 4.46 9.23 -14.56
N ASP A 182 4.85 10.49 -14.55
CA ASP A 182 6.16 10.95 -15.04
C ASP A 182 7.27 10.82 -13.97
N VAL A 183 6.93 11.11 -12.71
CA VAL A 183 7.92 11.17 -11.62
C VAL A 183 8.30 9.78 -11.09
N LEU A 184 7.32 8.91 -10.82
CA LEU A 184 7.56 7.69 -10.06
C LEU A 184 8.25 6.57 -10.87
N PRO A 185 7.87 6.24 -12.12
CA PRO A 185 8.49 5.14 -12.85
C PRO A 185 10.01 5.27 -13.00
N PRO A 186 10.60 6.44 -13.34
CA PRO A 186 12.05 6.60 -13.39
C PRO A 186 12.75 6.41 -12.04
N ILE A 187 12.08 6.76 -10.93
CA ILE A 187 12.61 6.53 -9.58
C ILE A 187 12.64 5.02 -9.27
N PHE A 188 11.55 4.30 -9.58
CA PHE A 188 11.49 2.85 -9.41
C PHE A 188 12.48 2.13 -10.32
N ALA A 189 12.61 2.52 -11.58
CA ALA A 189 13.58 1.94 -12.50
C ALA A 189 15.04 2.18 -12.05
N LYS A 190 15.34 3.33 -11.45
CA LYS A 190 16.69 3.67 -10.99
C LYS A 190 17.09 3.00 -9.68
N PHE A 191 16.18 2.89 -8.73
CA PHE A 191 16.47 2.48 -7.35
C PHE A 191 15.83 1.16 -6.96
N GLY A 192 14.86 0.67 -7.72
CA GLY A 192 14.20 -0.62 -7.51
C GLY A 192 15.06 -1.80 -7.96
N THR A 193 14.55 -2.99 -7.69
CA THR A 193 15.17 -4.26 -8.06
C THR A 193 14.55 -4.89 -9.30
N TYR A 194 13.39 -4.40 -9.73
CA TYR A 194 12.60 -4.94 -10.84
C TYR A 194 12.34 -3.88 -11.88
N ASP A 195 11.97 -4.31 -13.07
CA ASP A 195 11.55 -3.43 -14.16
C ASP A 195 10.14 -2.85 -13.88
N VAL A 196 9.87 -1.66 -14.41
CA VAL A 196 8.54 -1.04 -14.39
C VAL A 196 7.79 -1.52 -15.61
N ALA A 197 6.72 -2.31 -15.41
CA ALA A 197 5.92 -2.88 -16.48
C ALA A 197 4.80 -1.93 -16.95
N SER A 198 4.31 -1.06 -16.06
CA SER A 198 3.23 -0.12 -16.39
C SER A 198 3.74 1.05 -17.21
N ALA A 199 3.10 1.29 -18.34
CA ALA A 199 3.30 2.50 -19.15
C ALA A 199 2.23 3.55 -18.83
N ALA A 200 2.59 4.83 -18.85
CA ALA A 200 1.63 5.91 -18.75
C ALA A 200 0.74 5.99 -20.02
N PRO A 201 -0.56 6.26 -19.89
CA PRO A 201 -1.31 6.44 -18.65
C PRO A 201 -1.55 5.10 -17.91
N PHE A 202 -1.36 5.07 -16.60
CA PHE A 202 -1.62 3.86 -15.81
C PHE A 202 -3.11 3.48 -15.86
N ARG A 203 -3.41 2.21 -15.65
CA ARG A 203 -4.77 1.69 -15.61
C ARG A 203 -5.58 2.38 -14.52
N ARG A 204 -6.76 2.93 -14.87
CA ARG A 204 -7.75 3.46 -13.93
C ARG A 204 -8.75 2.35 -13.62
N ILE A 205 -8.93 2.04 -12.35
CA ILE A 205 -9.86 1.01 -11.88
C ILE A 205 -10.82 1.67 -10.88
N PRO A 206 -12.12 1.74 -11.19
CA PRO A 206 -13.11 2.23 -10.23
C PRO A 206 -13.09 1.40 -8.94
N TYR A 207 -13.24 2.03 -7.79
CA TYR A 207 -13.20 1.41 -6.47
C TYR A 207 -14.07 0.15 -6.36
N ASN A 208 -15.33 0.26 -6.76
CA ASN A 208 -16.25 -0.88 -6.73
C ASN A 208 -15.80 -2.03 -7.66
N THR A 209 -15.22 -1.70 -8.83
CA THR A 209 -14.66 -2.69 -9.74
C THR A 209 -13.45 -3.40 -9.12
N ALA A 210 -12.60 -2.65 -8.39
CA ALA A 210 -11.46 -3.23 -7.69
C ALA A 210 -11.91 -4.24 -6.62
N LEU A 211 -12.90 -3.88 -5.81
CA LEU A 211 -13.48 -4.78 -4.79
C LEU A 211 -14.18 -5.99 -5.42
N GLU A 212 -14.95 -5.79 -6.50
CA GLU A 212 -15.65 -6.90 -7.16
C GLU A 212 -14.69 -7.86 -7.85
N THR A 213 -13.62 -7.36 -8.46
CA THR A 213 -12.71 -8.15 -9.29
C THR A 213 -11.53 -8.74 -8.51
N TYR A 214 -10.96 -7.96 -7.60
CA TYR A 214 -9.73 -8.34 -6.88
C TYR A 214 -9.95 -8.55 -5.39
N GLY A 215 -11.15 -8.26 -4.87
CA GLY A 215 -11.45 -8.36 -3.44
C GLY A 215 -10.69 -7.34 -2.57
N SER A 216 -10.15 -6.30 -3.17
CA SER A 216 -9.34 -5.27 -2.51
C SER A 216 -9.34 -3.98 -3.30
N ASP A 217 -9.31 -2.86 -2.60
CA ASP A 217 -9.03 -1.51 -3.13
C ASP A 217 -7.53 -1.29 -3.41
N LYS A 218 -6.69 -2.28 -3.10
CA LYS A 218 -5.24 -2.28 -3.35
C LYS A 218 -4.83 -3.56 -4.08
N PRO A 219 -5.25 -3.75 -5.36
CA PRO A 219 -4.98 -4.95 -6.11
C PRO A 219 -3.48 -5.09 -6.43
N ASP A 220 -2.99 -6.32 -6.39
CA ASP A 220 -1.69 -6.67 -6.94
C ASP A 220 -1.86 -7.16 -8.37
N LEU A 221 -1.64 -6.26 -9.34
CA LEU A 221 -1.83 -6.56 -10.76
C LEU A 221 -0.76 -7.48 -11.36
N ARG A 222 0.25 -7.87 -10.58
CA ARG A 222 1.19 -8.94 -10.96
C ARG A 222 0.52 -10.31 -10.93
N ILE A 223 -0.60 -10.42 -10.21
CA ILE A 223 -1.39 -11.65 -10.08
C ILE A 223 -2.50 -11.61 -11.13
N ASP A 224 -2.59 -12.62 -11.95
CA ASP A 224 -3.58 -12.77 -13.02
C ASP A 224 -4.94 -13.32 -12.56
N LEU A 225 -5.08 -13.63 -11.26
CA LEU A 225 -6.30 -14.15 -10.67
C LEU A 225 -7.33 -13.06 -10.37
N THR A 226 -8.59 -13.39 -10.58
CA THR A 226 -9.73 -12.53 -10.24
C THR A 226 -10.84 -13.34 -9.55
N CYS A 227 -11.64 -12.71 -8.71
CA CYS A 227 -12.81 -13.35 -8.14
C CYS A 227 -14.07 -13.10 -8.97
N LYS A 228 -15.01 -14.02 -8.88
CA LYS A 228 -16.31 -13.98 -9.54
C LYS A 228 -17.40 -14.05 -8.48
N ASN A 229 -18.37 -13.17 -8.56
CA ASN A 229 -19.54 -13.20 -7.69
C ASN A 229 -20.55 -14.22 -8.23
N VAL A 230 -20.77 -15.28 -7.47
CA VAL A 230 -21.66 -16.39 -7.82
C VAL A 230 -22.81 -16.56 -6.79
N SER A 231 -23.06 -15.56 -5.98
CA SER A 231 -24.04 -15.58 -4.86
C SER A 231 -25.40 -16.12 -5.28
N LYS A 232 -25.90 -15.68 -6.44
CA LYS A 232 -27.22 -16.12 -6.97
C LYS A 232 -27.36 -17.63 -7.13
N LEU A 233 -26.26 -18.34 -7.39
CA LEU A 233 -26.29 -19.79 -7.56
C LEU A 233 -26.43 -20.52 -6.23
N PHE A 234 -26.22 -19.85 -5.12
CA PHE A 234 -26.20 -20.42 -3.78
C PHE A 234 -27.36 -19.96 -2.88
N GLU A 235 -28.37 -19.27 -3.40
CA GLU A 235 -29.54 -18.84 -2.63
C GLU A 235 -30.23 -20.00 -1.90
N ASN A 236 -30.34 -21.15 -2.56
CA ASN A 236 -30.98 -22.35 -2.03
C ASN A 236 -29.99 -23.53 -1.87
N SER A 237 -28.72 -23.25 -1.65
CA SER A 237 -27.69 -24.28 -1.51
C SER A 237 -27.99 -25.25 -0.36
N GLU A 238 -27.73 -26.55 -0.56
CA GLU A 238 -27.75 -27.56 0.50
C GLU A 238 -26.57 -27.42 1.47
N PHE A 239 -25.50 -26.76 1.02
CA PHE A 239 -24.35 -26.47 1.88
C PHE A 239 -24.63 -25.17 2.66
N GLU A 240 -25.05 -25.33 3.91
CA GLU A 240 -25.51 -24.24 4.80
C GLU A 240 -24.56 -23.02 4.84
N PRO A 241 -23.22 -23.18 4.89
CA PRO A 241 -22.30 -22.03 4.91
C PRO A 241 -22.35 -21.14 3.67
N LEU A 242 -22.90 -21.61 2.55
CA LEU A 242 -23.05 -20.81 1.33
C LEU A 242 -24.48 -20.33 1.08
N ARG A 243 -25.48 -20.93 1.78
CA ARG A 243 -26.90 -20.66 1.52
C ARG A 243 -27.28 -19.20 1.80
N GLY A 244 -27.72 -18.49 0.75
CA GLY A 244 -28.16 -17.10 0.86
C GLY A 244 -27.06 -16.11 1.25
N GLN A 245 -25.79 -16.52 1.17
CA GLN A 245 -24.66 -15.68 1.48
C GLN A 245 -24.09 -15.01 0.22
N THR A 246 -23.33 -13.95 0.40
CA THR A 246 -22.42 -13.47 -0.65
C THR A 246 -21.35 -14.54 -0.87
N VAL A 247 -21.22 -15.02 -2.10
CA VAL A 247 -20.27 -16.08 -2.47
C VAL A 247 -19.38 -15.59 -3.62
N LYS A 248 -18.07 -15.56 -3.40
CA LYS A 248 -17.06 -15.24 -4.40
C LYS A 248 -16.14 -16.43 -4.62
N MET A 249 -15.82 -16.71 -5.87
CA MET A 249 -14.95 -17.82 -6.28
C MET A 249 -13.77 -17.32 -7.08
N VAL A 250 -12.63 -17.96 -6.93
CA VAL A 250 -11.41 -17.73 -7.70
C VAL A 250 -11.00 -19.06 -8.31
N ASP A 251 -10.91 -19.10 -9.64
CA ASP A 251 -10.44 -20.25 -10.40
C ASP A 251 -8.95 -20.10 -10.71
N ILE A 252 -8.18 -21.13 -10.42
CA ILE A 252 -6.72 -21.17 -10.52
C ILE A 252 -6.36 -22.34 -11.43
N SER A 253 -6.04 -22.02 -12.67
CA SER A 253 -5.67 -23.02 -13.68
C SER A 253 -4.31 -23.66 -13.37
N ASP A 254 -4.06 -24.84 -13.94
CA ASP A 254 -2.78 -25.55 -13.84
C ASP A 254 -2.21 -25.68 -12.41
N CYS A 255 -3.11 -25.75 -11.43
CA CYS A 255 -2.74 -25.81 -10.02
C CYS A 255 -2.17 -27.19 -9.64
N THR A 256 -0.89 -27.22 -9.29
CA THR A 256 -0.17 -28.45 -8.89
C THR A 256 -0.14 -28.67 -7.37
N LEU A 257 -0.79 -27.83 -6.59
CA LEU A 257 -0.82 -27.94 -5.13
C LEU A 257 -1.50 -29.23 -4.68
N THR A 258 -0.87 -29.92 -3.73
CA THR A 258 -1.46 -31.07 -3.07
C THR A 258 -2.58 -30.64 -2.12
N ARG A 259 -3.52 -31.54 -1.82
CA ARG A 259 -4.60 -31.30 -0.86
C ARG A 259 -4.11 -30.69 0.45
N LYS A 260 -3.02 -31.23 1.02
CA LYS A 260 -2.44 -30.74 2.28
C LYS A 260 -1.94 -29.30 2.17
N GLN A 261 -1.34 -28.93 1.03
CA GLN A 261 -0.90 -27.54 0.79
C GLN A 261 -2.10 -26.59 0.65
N VAL A 262 -3.14 -26.99 -0.10
CA VAL A 262 -4.37 -26.21 -0.24
C VAL A 262 -5.01 -25.97 1.12
N GLU A 263 -5.22 -27.03 1.93
CA GLU A 263 -5.83 -26.93 3.26
C GLU A 263 -5.01 -26.05 4.21
N LYS A 264 -3.67 -26.08 4.12
CA LYS A 264 -2.80 -25.20 4.88
C LYS A 264 -2.97 -23.73 4.47
N LEU A 265 -2.90 -23.43 3.17
CA LEU A 265 -3.07 -22.06 2.65
C LEU A 265 -4.45 -21.49 3.00
N LEU A 266 -5.50 -22.31 2.94
CA LEU A 266 -6.85 -21.88 3.37
C LEU A 266 -6.88 -21.54 4.86
N SER A 267 -6.22 -22.35 5.71
CA SER A 267 -6.10 -22.03 7.14
C SER A 267 -5.35 -20.72 7.38
N ASP A 268 -4.28 -20.47 6.64
CA ASP A 268 -3.53 -19.21 6.71
C ASP A 268 -4.40 -18.01 6.25
N CYS A 269 -5.22 -18.20 5.21
CA CYS A 269 -6.20 -17.19 4.75
C CYS A 269 -7.31 -16.93 5.79
N GLU A 270 -7.81 -17.97 6.47
CA GLU A 270 -8.81 -17.86 7.54
C GLU A 270 -8.30 -16.99 8.70
N VAL A 271 -7.04 -17.16 9.09
CA VAL A 271 -6.40 -16.31 10.12
C VAL A 271 -6.33 -14.85 9.68
N GLN A 272 -6.01 -14.57 8.39
CA GLN A 272 -5.86 -13.21 7.89
C GLN A 272 -7.21 -12.50 7.63
N SER A 273 -8.20 -13.23 7.12
CA SER A 273 -9.51 -12.67 6.76
C SER A 273 -10.53 -12.69 7.89
N GLY A 274 -10.32 -13.56 8.88
CA GLY A 274 -11.28 -13.83 9.94
C GLY A 274 -12.48 -14.70 9.48
N SER A 275 -12.42 -15.26 8.26
CA SER A 275 -13.53 -16.02 7.68
C SER A 275 -13.06 -17.30 7.05
N LYS A 276 -13.86 -18.38 7.25
CA LYS A 276 -13.58 -19.68 6.68
C LYS A 276 -13.72 -19.66 5.16
N ALA A 277 -12.75 -20.26 4.48
CA ALA A 277 -12.78 -20.47 3.04
C ALA A 277 -12.93 -21.93 2.69
N TYR A 278 -13.45 -22.20 1.49
CA TYR A 278 -13.72 -23.54 1.00
C TYR A 278 -13.00 -23.75 -0.34
N TRP A 279 -13.02 -24.97 -0.85
CA TRP A 279 -12.39 -25.31 -2.12
C TRP A 279 -13.00 -26.54 -2.77
N PHE A 280 -12.82 -26.65 -4.06
CA PHE A 280 -12.94 -27.88 -4.84
C PHE A 280 -11.95 -27.81 -6.01
N LYS A 281 -11.73 -28.90 -6.69
CA LYS A 281 -10.86 -28.94 -7.88
C LYS A 281 -11.52 -29.70 -9.00
N VAL A 282 -11.11 -29.40 -10.22
CA VAL A 282 -11.33 -30.25 -11.40
C VAL A 282 -10.15 -31.18 -11.52
N ASP A 283 -10.37 -32.50 -11.48
CA ASP A 283 -9.31 -33.47 -11.59
C ASP A 283 -8.80 -33.64 -13.05
N GLU A 284 -7.83 -34.51 -13.27
CA GLU A 284 -7.26 -34.78 -14.60
C GLU A 284 -8.29 -35.34 -15.60
N LYS A 285 -9.37 -35.95 -15.11
CA LYS A 285 -10.47 -36.49 -15.93
C LYS A 285 -11.56 -35.47 -16.23
N GLY A 286 -11.43 -34.26 -15.64
CA GLY A 286 -12.42 -33.22 -15.73
C GLY A 286 -13.57 -33.35 -14.72
N GLU A 287 -13.47 -34.22 -13.71
CA GLU A 287 -14.51 -34.37 -12.70
C GLU A 287 -14.28 -33.48 -11.49
N LEU A 288 -15.36 -32.98 -10.85
CA LEU A 288 -15.26 -32.17 -9.64
C LEU A 288 -14.92 -33.08 -8.44
N ALA A 289 -13.87 -32.72 -7.71
CA ALA A 289 -13.34 -33.52 -6.62
C ALA A 289 -12.86 -32.69 -5.43
N GLY A 290 -12.87 -33.26 -4.24
CA GLY A 290 -12.34 -32.65 -3.00
C GLY A 290 -13.22 -31.60 -2.40
N GLY A 291 -12.91 -31.14 -1.19
CA GLY A 291 -13.60 -30.05 -0.49
C GLY A 291 -15.13 -30.12 -0.54
N ILE A 292 -15.72 -29.10 -1.13
CA ILE A 292 -17.17 -28.96 -1.29
C ILE A 292 -17.71 -29.47 -2.64
N ALA A 293 -16.94 -30.24 -3.42
CA ALA A 293 -17.32 -30.69 -4.76
C ALA A 293 -18.74 -31.29 -4.84
N LYS A 294 -19.12 -32.14 -3.90
CA LYS A 294 -20.44 -32.79 -3.87
C LYS A 294 -21.64 -31.80 -3.82
N PHE A 295 -21.42 -30.58 -3.33
CA PHE A 295 -22.48 -29.56 -3.21
C PHE A 295 -22.52 -28.63 -4.42
N VAL A 296 -21.53 -28.68 -5.31
CA VAL A 296 -21.42 -27.82 -6.49
C VAL A 296 -21.54 -28.58 -7.80
N THR A 297 -21.60 -29.93 -7.77
CA THR A 297 -21.64 -30.77 -8.96
C THR A 297 -22.84 -30.44 -9.84
N ASP A 298 -24.02 -30.28 -9.26
CA ASP A 298 -25.26 -29.96 -10.00
C ASP A 298 -25.27 -28.52 -10.55
N LEU A 299 -24.44 -27.63 -10.00
CA LEU A 299 -24.26 -26.23 -10.42
C LEU A 299 -23.18 -26.08 -11.51
N ARG A 300 -22.50 -27.16 -11.89
CA ARG A 300 -21.39 -27.10 -12.84
C ARG A 300 -21.72 -26.36 -14.14
N PRO A 301 -22.86 -26.60 -14.83
CA PRO A 301 -23.18 -25.90 -16.08
C PRO A 301 -23.29 -24.37 -15.92
N GLN A 302 -23.76 -23.92 -14.75
CA GLN A 302 -23.85 -22.48 -14.45
C GLN A 302 -22.49 -21.90 -14.03
N LEU A 303 -21.68 -22.65 -13.28
CA LEU A 303 -20.33 -22.25 -12.91
C LEU A 303 -19.41 -22.13 -14.12
N GLU A 304 -19.51 -23.03 -15.12
CA GLU A 304 -18.73 -22.97 -16.37
C GLU A 304 -19.01 -21.71 -17.21
N GLN A 305 -20.10 -20.99 -16.95
CA GLN A 305 -20.38 -19.69 -17.62
C GLN A 305 -19.53 -18.56 -17.06
N VAL A 306 -18.99 -18.69 -15.86
CA VAL A 306 -18.27 -17.63 -15.14
C VAL A 306 -16.87 -18.03 -14.67
N LEU A 307 -16.58 -19.32 -14.56
CA LEU A 307 -15.30 -19.89 -14.13
C LEU A 307 -14.69 -20.74 -15.23
N THR A 308 -13.37 -20.82 -15.26
CA THR A 308 -12.64 -21.78 -16.09
C THR A 308 -12.53 -23.10 -15.32
N LEU A 309 -13.33 -24.12 -15.70
CA LEU A 309 -13.33 -25.43 -15.05
C LEU A 309 -12.61 -26.49 -15.92
N ALA A 310 -11.41 -26.14 -16.41
CA ALA A 310 -10.53 -27.06 -17.14
C ALA A 310 -9.89 -28.09 -16.16
N PRO A 311 -9.39 -29.23 -16.68
CA PRO A 311 -8.62 -30.18 -15.86
C PRO A 311 -7.47 -29.47 -15.09
N ASN A 312 -7.21 -29.90 -13.87
CA ASN A 312 -6.23 -29.34 -12.95
C ASN A 312 -6.53 -27.89 -12.45
N THR A 313 -7.77 -27.42 -12.62
CA THR A 313 -8.19 -26.13 -12.00
C THR A 313 -8.57 -26.36 -10.54
N LEU A 314 -7.99 -25.54 -9.65
CA LEU A 314 -8.42 -25.40 -8.26
C LEU A 314 -9.38 -24.22 -8.18
N VAL A 315 -10.53 -24.39 -7.53
CA VAL A 315 -11.44 -23.27 -7.21
C VAL A 315 -11.45 -23.07 -5.71
N VAL A 316 -11.13 -21.85 -5.27
CA VAL A 316 -11.22 -21.43 -3.86
C VAL A 316 -12.42 -20.51 -3.67
N VAL A 317 -13.08 -20.64 -2.52
CA VAL A 317 -14.42 -20.07 -2.30
C VAL A 317 -14.44 -19.29 -1.00
N ALA A 318 -14.81 -18.03 -1.09
CA ALA A 318 -15.10 -17.14 0.03
C ALA A 318 -16.62 -16.94 0.17
N ALA A 319 -17.12 -16.91 1.41
CA ALA A 319 -18.54 -16.73 1.66
C ALA A 319 -18.82 -15.89 2.91
N GLY A 320 -20.01 -15.28 2.96
CA GLY A 320 -20.49 -14.48 4.10
C GLY A 320 -20.28 -12.98 3.94
N ALA A 321 -20.49 -12.22 5.00
CA ALA A 321 -20.40 -10.76 4.99
C ALA A 321 -19.00 -10.25 4.55
N SER A 322 -17.93 -10.96 4.90
CA SER A 322 -16.54 -10.62 4.53
C SER A 322 -16.04 -11.33 3.26
N ALA A 323 -16.93 -11.87 2.42
CA ALA A 323 -16.56 -12.63 1.22
C ALA A 323 -15.61 -11.84 0.28
N THR A 324 -15.84 -10.54 0.11
CA THR A 324 -14.99 -9.66 -0.71
C THR A 324 -13.56 -9.62 -0.17
N LYS A 325 -13.38 -9.26 1.11
CA LYS A 325 -12.07 -9.23 1.78
C LYS A 325 -11.38 -10.61 1.75
N SER A 326 -12.15 -11.67 2.03
CA SER A 326 -11.63 -13.05 1.98
C SER A 326 -11.18 -13.45 0.58
N ALA A 327 -11.91 -13.07 -0.47
CA ALA A 327 -11.50 -13.31 -1.85
C ALA A 327 -10.17 -12.62 -2.20
N GLY A 328 -9.97 -11.37 -1.74
CA GLY A 328 -8.70 -10.67 -1.92
C GLY A 328 -7.52 -11.38 -1.24
N VAL A 329 -7.73 -11.89 -0.01
CA VAL A 329 -6.71 -12.70 0.68
C VAL A 329 -6.41 -13.99 -0.08
N LEU A 330 -7.44 -14.67 -0.60
CA LEU A 330 -7.28 -15.88 -1.41
C LEU A 330 -6.50 -15.61 -2.70
N ILE A 331 -6.84 -14.55 -3.45
CA ILE A 331 -6.13 -14.14 -4.67
C ILE A 331 -4.65 -13.93 -4.36
N LYS A 332 -4.32 -13.15 -3.35
CA LYS A 332 -2.94 -12.84 -2.98
C LYS A 332 -2.17 -14.10 -2.56
N THR A 333 -2.77 -14.93 -1.71
CA THR A 333 -2.12 -16.11 -1.15
C THR A 333 -1.90 -17.20 -2.21
N PHE A 334 -2.92 -17.52 -2.99
CA PHE A 334 -2.83 -18.56 -4.02
C PHE A 334 -2.09 -18.08 -5.26
N GLY A 335 -2.21 -16.79 -5.65
CA GLY A 335 -1.41 -16.22 -6.72
C GLY A 335 0.09 -16.31 -6.46
N ALA A 336 0.52 -16.05 -5.23
CA ALA A 336 1.92 -16.22 -4.84
C ALA A 336 2.38 -17.70 -4.72
N ALA A 337 1.46 -18.62 -4.40
CA ALA A 337 1.78 -20.03 -4.17
C ALA A 337 1.72 -20.87 -5.42
N CYS A 338 0.90 -20.50 -6.41
CA CYS A 338 0.72 -21.25 -7.66
C CYS A 338 1.65 -20.71 -8.75
N ALA A 339 2.46 -21.58 -9.31
CA ALA A 339 3.39 -21.21 -10.37
C ALA A 339 2.64 -20.67 -11.60
N GLY A 340 3.14 -19.60 -12.21
CA GLY A 340 2.59 -19.00 -13.41
C GLY A 340 1.54 -17.92 -13.19
N HIS A 341 1.00 -17.78 -11.97
CA HIS A 341 -0.06 -16.81 -11.67
C HIS A 341 0.43 -15.46 -11.07
N MET A 342 1.72 -15.33 -10.84
CA MET A 342 2.32 -14.09 -10.35
C MET A 342 3.68 -13.85 -11.00
N ASP A 343 3.82 -12.69 -11.63
CA ASP A 343 5.12 -12.19 -12.08
C ASP A 343 5.77 -11.36 -10.96
N GLN A 344 6.74 -11.97 -10.27
CA GLN A 344 7.38 -11.38 -9.10
C GLN A 344 8.42 -10.30 -9.43
N GLU A 345 8.90 -10.24 -10.68
CA GLU A 345 10.07 -9.44 -11.07
C GLU A 345 9.69 -8.13 -11.78
N ARG A 346 8.52 -7.55 -11.47
CA ARG A 346 8.08 -6.28 -12.04
C ARG A 346 7.37 -5.38 -11.05
N TYR A 347 7.35 -4.08 -11.33
CA TYR A 347 6.48 -3.10 -10.71
C TYR A 347 5.28 -2.82 -11.61
N GLU A 348 4.08 -2.99 -11.07
CA GLU A 348 2.83 -2.78 -11.78
C GLU A 348 2.00 -1.73 -11.04
N PHE A 349 1.77 -0.57 -11.69
CA PHE A 349 1.02 0.54 -11.13
C PHE A 349 -0.41 0.55 -11.63
N CYS A 350 -1.34 1.01 -10.80
CA CYS A 350 -2.68 1.39 -11.19
C CYS A 350 -3.23 2.49 -10.30
N TRP A 351 -4.21 3.22 -10.82
CA TRP A 351 -5.02 4.13 -10.04
C TRP A 351 -6.32 3.46 -9.64
N ILE A 352 -6.68 3.58 -8.38
CA ILE A 352 -8.04 3.32 -7.91
C ILE A 352 -8.74 4.67 -7.85
N VAL A 353 -9.89 4.76 -8.50
CA VAL A 353 -10.65 6.01 -8.70
C VAL A 353 -12.11 5.81 -8.32
N ASP A 354 -12.89 6.88 -8.33
CA ASP A 354 -14.34 6.85 -8.09
C ASP A 354 -14.68 6.21 -6.74
N PHE A 355 -14.01 6.65 -5.67
CA PHE A 355 -14.33 6.20 -4.32
C PHE A 355 -15.75 6.59 -3.92
N PRO A 356 -16.48 5.76 -3.16
CA PRO A 356 -17.77 6.16 -2.63
C PRO A 356 -17.63 7.38 -1.72
N MET A 357 -18.54 8.34 -1.85
CA MET A 357 -18.54 9.53 -0.99
C MET A 357 -19.21 9.23 0.35
N TYR A 358 -20.21 8.37 0.35
CA TYR A 358 -21.01 8.03 1.52
C TYR A 358 -21.07 6.52 1.73
N GLU A 359 -21.27 6.14 2.99
CA GLU A 359 -21.54 4.78 3.43
C GLU A 359 -22.58 4.79 4.57
N ILE A 360 -23.10 3.62 4.92
CA ILE A 360 -23.89 3.48 6.14
C ILE A 360 -22.94 3.12 7.26
N GLY A 361 -22.86 3.96 8.28
CA GLY A 361 -22.02 3.73 9.44
C GLY A 361 -22.40 2.45 10.18
N ASP A 362 -21.41 1.60 10.47
CA ASP A 362 -21.62 0.30 11.12
C ASP A 362 -22.23 0.44 12.52
N GLU A 363 -21.91 1.51 13.25
CA GLU A 363 -22.39 1.76 14.62
C GLU A 363 -23.64 2.64 14.65
N SER A 364 -23.68 3.67 13.81
CA SER A 364 -24.79 4.64 13.77
C SER A 364 -26.00 4.13 12.98
N GLY A 365 -25.77 3.32 11.93
CA GLY A 365 -26.77 2.95 10.94
C GLY A 365 -27.24 4.14 10.07
N GLU A 366 -26.59 5.28 10.18
CA GLU A 366 -26.91 6.51 9.44
C GLU A 366 -25.94 6.70 8.27
N LEU A 367 -26.27 7.63 7.37
CA LEU A 367 -25.42 8.01 6.26
C LEU A 367 -24.21 8.81 6.78
N GLU A 368 -23.01 8.31 6.52
CA GLU A 368 -21.75 8.92 6.92
C GLU A 368 -20.85 9.13 5.71
N PHE A 369 -19.85 10.01 5.86
CA PHE A 369 -18.82 10.13 4.83
C PHE A 369 -17.90 8.91 4.85
N CYS A 370 -17.67 8.36 3.65
CA CYS A 370 -16.66 7.33 3.43
C CYS A 370 -15.32 7.99 3.14
N HIS A 371 -14.23 7.45 3.67
CA HIS A 371 -12.84 7.88 3.44
C HIS A 371 -12.56 9.38 3.71
N ASN A 372 -12.68 10.27 2.71
CA ASN A 372 -12.28 11.68 2.83
C ASN A 372 -13.45 12.63 2.55
N PRO A 373 -14.04 13.25 3.59
CA PRO A 373 -15.20 14.12 3.46
C PRO A 373 -14.91 15.44 2.71
N PHE A 374 -13.64 15.81 2.53
CA PHE A 374 -13.23 17.04 1.86
C PHE A 374 -13.00 16.88 0.36
N SER A 375 -13.31 15.71 -0.19
CA SER A 375 -13.23 15.44 -1.63
C SER A 375 -14.41 16.07 -2.37
N MET A 376 -14.17 16.48 -3.61
CA MET A 376 -15.23 16.95 -4.50
C MET A 376 -16.16 15.79 -4.87
N PRO A 377 -17.49 15.90 -4.70
CA PRO A 377 -18.40 14.90 -5.24
C PRO A 377 -18.34 14.89 -6.76
N SER A 378 -18.23 13.72 -7.37
CA SER A 378 -18.26 13.57 -8.83
C SER A 378 -19.61 14.00 -9.37
N GLY A 379 -19.61 15.01 -10.23
CA GLY A 379 -20.84 15.68 -10.70
C GLY A 379 -21.24 16.94 -9.91
N GLY A 380 -20.45 17.33 -8.90
CA GLY A 380 -20.58 18.59 -8.19
C GLY A 380 -21.91 18.80 -7.46
N LEU A 381 -22.37 20.04 -7.37
CA LEU A 381 -23.59 20.41 -6.63
C LEU A 381 -24.85 19.70 -7.16
N GLU A 382 -24.96 19.49 -8.47
CA GLU A 382 -26.16 18.91 -9.05
C GLU A 382 -26.44 17.49 -8.56
N VAL A 383 -25.43 16.67 -8.38
CA VAL A 383 -25.59 15.29 -7.89
C VAL A 383 -26.11 15.28 -6.45
N LEU A 384 -25.62 16.20 -5.58
CA LEU A 384 -26.13 16.34 -4.22
C LEU A 384 -27.58 16.81 -4.19
N LEU A 385 -27.95 17.77 -5.03
CA LEU A 385 -29.33 18.23 -5.14
C LEU A 385 -30.28 17.14 -5.65
N LYS A 386 -29.85 16.26 -6.55
CA LYS A 386 -30.62 15.09 -6.97
C LYS A 386 -30.86 14.12 -5.81
N ALA A 387 -29.81 13.87 -5.01
CA ALA A 387 -29.94 13.03 -3.83
C ALA A 387 -30.88 13.64 -2.78
N GLU A 388 -30.79 14.93 -2.50
CA GLU A 388 -31.68 15.66 -1.59
C GLU A 388 -33.15 15.57 -2.04
N ARG A 389 -33.40 15.61 -3.35
CA ARG A 389 -34.75 15.43 -3.91
C ARG A 389 -35.22 13.98 -3.99
N GLY A 390 -34.39 13.01 -3.59
CA GLY A 390 -34.70 11.59 -3.67
C GLY A 390 -34.70 11.02 -5.10
N GLU A 391 -34.07 11.71 -6.04
CA GLU A 391 -33.95 11.26 -7.44
C GLU A 391 -32.87 10.18 -7.61
N ILE A 392 -31.87 10.18 -6.75
CA ILE A 392 -30.81 9.17 -6.70
C ILE A 392 -30.53 8.77 -5.26
N ASP A 393 -30.00 7.56 -5.06
CA ASP A 393 -29.52 7.10 -3.77
C ASP A 393 -28.17 7.77 -3.45
N PRO A 394 -28.02 8.45 -2.27
CA PRO A 394 -26.77 9.03 -1.85
C PRO A 394 -25.58 8.06 -1.87
N LEU A 395 -25.80 6.77 -1.61
CA LEU A 395 -24.77 5.71 -1.65
C LEU A 395 -24.20 5.46 -3.06
N THR A 396 -24.84 6.01 -4.10
CA THR A 396 -24.32 5.92 -5.48
C THR A 396 -23.40 7.07 -5.85
N ILE A 397 -23.26 8.09 -4.99
CA ILE A 397 -22.41 9.24 -5.23
C ILE A 397 -20.95 8.84 -5.00
N THR A 398 -20.11 9.12 -5.98
CA THR A 398 -18.67 8.96 -5.90
C THR A 398 -17.98 10.29 -5.63
N ALA A 399 -16.75 10.24 -5.16
CA ALA A 399 -15.89 11.38 -4.97
C ALA A 399 -14.71 11.34 -5.94
N ASP A 400 -14.22 12.50 -6.35
CA ASP A 400 -12.99 12.67 -7.12
C ASP A 400 -11.76 12.42 -6.23
N GLN A 401 -11.74 11.22 -5.64
CA GLN A 401 -10.68 10.68 -4.80
C GLN A 401 -9.97 9.54 -5.52
N TYR A 402 -8.69 9.40 -5.25
CA TYR A 402 -7.86 8.41 -5.93
C TYR A 402 -6.71 7.93 -5.06
N ASP A 403 -6.36 6.64 -5.27
CA ASP A 403 -5.16 6.04 -4.70
C ASP A 403 -4.26 5.52 -5.82
N LEU A 404 -2.96 5.77 -5.72
CA LEU A 404 -1.96 5.11 -6.55
C LEU A 404 -1.50 3.83 -5.86
N VAL A 405 -1.68 2.71 -6.53
CA VAL A 405 -1.31 1.39 -6.03
C VAL A 405 -0.19 0.80 -6.87
N CYS A 406 0.80 0.20 -6.21
CA CYS A 406 1.83 -0.61 -6.86
C CYS A 406 1.98 -1.93 -6.12
N ASN A 407 1.85 -3.05 -6.84
CA ASN A 407 2.07 -4.39 -6.29
C ASN A 407 1.28 -4.67 -5.00
N GLY A 408 0.04 -4.24 -4.93
CA GLY A 408 -0.82 -4.43 -3.77
C GLY A 408 -0.52 -3.50 -2.58
N VAL A 409 0.25 -2.44 -2.79
CA VAL A 409 0.59 -1.42 -1.79
C VAL A 409 0.13 -0.04 -2.26
N GLU A 410 -0.62 0.66 -1.43
CA GLU A 410 -0.93 2.08 -1.63
C GLU A 410 0.34 2.91 -1.47
N LEU A 411 0.76 3.56 -2.53
CA LEU A 411 1.91 4.46 -2.53
C LEU A 411 1.53 5.90 -2.25
N SER A 412 0.35 6.31 -2.70
CA SER A 412 -0.14 7.68 -2.60
C SER A 412 -1.66 7.66 -2.58
N SER A 413 -2.23 8.61 -1.88
CA SER A 413 -3.65 8.93 -1.95
C SER A 413 -3.85 10.43 -2.17
N GLY A 414 -4.98 10.81 -2.75
CA GLY A 414 -5.31 12.20 -2.99
C GLY A 414 -6.77 12.40 -3.40
N ALA A 415 -7.12 13.65 -3.58
CA ALA A 415 -8.45 14.02 -4.05
C ALA A 415 -8.42 15.41 -4.73
N VAL A 416 -9.37 15.65 -5.61
CA VAL A 416 -9.76 17.03 -5.94
C VAL A 416 -10.51 17.57 -4.73
N ARG A 417 -10.00 18.64 -4.13
CA ARG A 417 -10.59 19.21 -2.91
C ARG A 417 -11.88 19.96 -3.23
N ASN A 418 -12.88 19.77 -2.38
CA ASN A 418 -14.08 20.57 -2.47
C ASN A 418 -13.75 22.03 -2.12
N HIS A 419 -13.90 22.91 -3.10
CA HIS A 419 -13.62 24.35 -3.02
C HIS A 419 -14.88 25.19 -3.20
N ASP A 420 -16.03 24.56 -3.40
CA ASP A 420 -17.31 25.22 -3.61
C ASP A 420 -18.06 25.35 -2.26
N PRO A 421 -18.31 26.60 -1.77
CA PRO A 421 -19.01 26.79 -0.51
C PRO A 421 -20.45 26.24 -0.48
N GLU A 422 -21.14 26.20 -1.64
CA GLU A 422 -22.50 25.66 -1.71
C GLU A 422 -22.49 24.13 -1.54
N ILE A 423 -21.51 23.45 -2.12
CA ILE A 423 -21.29 22.01 -1.94
C ILE A 423 -20.92 21.70 -0.48
N MET A 424 -20.09 22.55 0.15
CA MET A 424 -19.66 22.34 1.55
C MET A 424 -20.79 22.47 2.57
N VAL A 425 -21.85 23.18 2.23
CA VAL A 425 -23.02 23.38 3.12
C VAL A 425 -24.04 22.24 2.95
N LYS A 426 -24.07 21.59 1.80
CA LYS A 426 -24.96 20.46 1.49
C LYS A 426 -24.41 19.14 2.06
#